data_c5396db838f6dd1ef8a9a1c7d5335fed
#
_entry.id   c5396db838f6dd1ef8a9a1c7d5335fed
#
_cell.length_a   1.000
_cell.length_b   1.000
_cell.length_c   1.000
_cell.angle_alpha   90.00
_cell.angle_beta   90.00
_cell.angle_gamma   90.00
#
_symmetry.space_group_name_H-M   'P 1'
#
loop_
_entity.id
_entity.type
_entity.pdbx_description
1 polymer ?
#
loop_
_entity_poly.entity_id
_entity_poly.type
_entity_poly.pdbx_seq_one_letter_code
_entity_poly.pdbx_strand_id
1 'polypeptide(L)'
;MGRKNIIYTYSMLDGIDLDTSANSTPTQTTTIDHMSINITWSGSTGTNTGAIVVQGTNKDTTASDFVAADYFTLTLSGGDINLTGASGEHLVVFDKIPFRAIRLAYTNSTHAAGTVSAVMSAKTIGA
;
A
#
# COMPACT_ATOMS: atom_id res chain seq x y z
N MET A 1 24.00 -21.03 15.48
CA MET A 1 23.48 -20.59 14.17
C MET A 1 22.43 -19.52 14.37
N GLY A 2 22.65 -18.33 13.84
CA GLY A 2 21.72 -17.23 13.98
C GLY A 2 20.55 -17.31 12.98
N ARG A 3 19.48 -16.60 13.27
CA ARG A 3 18.38 -16.40 12.34
C ARG A 3 18.83 -15.52 11.18
N LYS A 4 18.33 -15.81 10.00
CA LYS A 4 18.48 -14.93 8.85
C LYS A 4 17.26 -14.04 8.74
N ASN A 5 17.49 -12.75 8.61
CA ASN A 5 16.45 -11.79 8.25
C ASN A 5 16.50 -11.59 6.74
N ILE A 6 15.38 -11.84 6.07
CA ILE A 6 15.28 -11.68 4.64
C ILE A 6 14.38 -10.47 4.38
N ILE A 7 14.87 -9.54 3.58
CA ILE A 7 14.13 -8.35 3.19
C ILE A 7 13.75 -8.48 1.73
N TYR A 8 12.47 -8.34 1.46
CA TYR A 8 11.91 -8.33 0.10
C TYR A 8 11.38 -6.94 -0.21
N THR A 9 11.52 -6.53 -1.46
CA THR A 9 11.01 -5.25 -1.93
C THR A 9 10.00 -5.48 -3.04
N TYR A 10 8.82 -4.88 -2.90
CA TYR A 10 7.74 -4.99 -3.87
C TYR A 10 7.29 -3.60 -4.32
N SER A 11 7.17 -3.39 -5.63
CA SER A 11 6.53 -2.20 -6.16
C SER A 11 5.02 -2.42 -6.14
N MET A 12 4.30 -1.65 -5.33
CA MET A 12 2.84 -1.74 -5.24
C MET A 12 2.16 -0.81 -6.23
N LEU A 13 2.66 0.43 -6.33
CA LEU A 13 2.25 1.41 -7.32
C LEU A 13 3.51 1.95 -7.99
N ASP A 14 3.51 2.02 -9.31
CA ASP A 14 4.67 2.45 -10.09
C ASP A 14 4.28 3.56 -11.04
N GLY A 15 4.45 4.81 -10.59
CA GLY A 15 4.16 5.98 -11.40
C GLY A 15 2.71 6.07 -11.88
N ILE A 16 1.76 5.70 -11.01
CA ILE A 16 0.33 5.76 -11.35
C ILE A 16 -0.13 7.21 -11.39
N ASP A 17 -0.94 7.57 -12.40
CA ASP A 17 -1.46 8.92 -12.54
C ASP A 17 -2.36 9.29 -11.35
N LEU A 18 -2.09 10.46 -10.75
CA LEU A 18 -2.88 10.96 -9.63
C LEU A 18 -4.29 11.39 -10.04
N ASP A 19 -4.53 11.63 -11.32
CA ASP A 19 -5.84 12.05 -11.82
C ASP A 19 -6.85 10.90 -11.93
N THR A 20 -6.43 9.67 -11.72
CA THR A 20 -7.26 8.47 -11.86
C THR A 20 -7.15 7.60 -10.62
N SER A 21 -8.29 7.23 -10.05
CA SER A 21 -8.31 6.27 -8.93
C SER A 21 -7.86 4.88 -9.38
N ALA A 22 -7.08 4.20 -8.55
CA ALA A 22 -6.52 2.90 -8.90
C ALA A 22 -6.28 2.04 -7.66
N ASN A 23 -6.30 0.73 -7.87
CA ASN A 23 -5.93 -0.24 -6.84
C ASN A 23 -4.63 -0.92 -7.23
N SER A 24 -3.75 -1.15 -6.26
CA SER A 24 -2.56 -1.96 -6.50
C SER A 24 -2.93 -3.43 -6.69
N THR A 25 -2.04 -4.17 -7.34
CA THR A 25 -2.13 -5.64 -7.34
C THR A 25 -1.93 -6.14 -5.91
N PRO A 26 -2.72 -7.13 -5.45
CA PRO A 26 -2.54 -7.66 -4.10
C PRO A 26 -1.16 -8.29 -3.90
N THR A 27 -0.58 -8.03 -2.74
CA THR A 27 0.66 -8.66 -2.31
C THR A 27 0.34 -9.72 -1.27
N GLN A 28 0.80 -10.95 -1.48
CA GLN A 28 0.62 -12.05 -0.53
C GLN A 28 1.50 -11.84 0.69
N THR A 29 0.90 -11.92 1.88
CA THR A 29 1.58 -11.60 3.14
C THR A 29 1.72 -12.79 4.09
N THR A 30 1.36 -13.99 3.66
CA THR A 30 1.37 -15.19 4.51
C THR A 30 2.73 -15.53 5.10
N THR A 31 3.82 -15.11 4.44
CA THR A 31 5.19 -15.36 4.90
C THR A 31 5.91 -14.11 5.39
N ILE A 32 5.19 -13.02 5.57
CA ILE A 32 5.76 -11.73 5.96
C ILE A 32 5.43 -11.46 7.42
N ASP A 33 6.45 -11.14 8.23
CA ASP A 33 6.28 -10.83 9.65
C ASP A 33 6.16 -9.32 9.90
N HIS A 34 6.97 -8.52 9.20
CA HIS A 34 6.99 -7.07 9.32
C HIS A 34 7.03 -6.44 7.95
N MET A 35 6.41 -5.29 7.79
CA MET A 35 6.52 -4.55 6.54
C MET A 35 6.43 -3.05 6.76
N SER A 36 6.97 -2.31 5.80
CA SER A 36 6.75 -0.88 5.67
C SER A 36 6.39 -0.56 4.21
N ILE A 37 5.58 0.47 4.03
CA ILE A 37 5.20 0.94 2.70
C ILE A 37 5.59 2.41 2.61
N ASN A 38 6.45 2.73 1.67
CA ASN A 38 6.86 4.10 1.39
C ASN A 38 6.09 4.61 0.17
N ILE A 39 5.33 5.69 0.36
CA ILE A 39 4.48 6.28 -0.66
C ILE A 39 5.03 7.63 -1.00
N THR A 40 5.32 7.88 -2.29
CA THR A 40 5.81 9.16 -2.79
C THR A 40 4.94 9.64 -3.94
N TRP A 41 4.69 10.95 -3.97
CA TRP A 41 3.95 11.57 -5.07
C TRP A 41 4.58 12.89 -5.46
N SER A 42 4.39 13.27 -6.73
CA SER A 42 4.95 14.50 -7.27
C SER A 42 4.23 14.92 -8.55
N GLY A 43 4.50 16.15 -9.01
CA GLY A 43 3.99 16.64 -10.28
C GLY A 43 2.57 17.19 -10.26
N SER A 44 1.97 17.34 -9.09
CA SER A 44 0.64 17.94 -8.94
C SER A 44 0.74 19.43 -8.57
N THR A 45 -0.34 20.01 -8.08
CA THR A 45 -0.39 21.39 -7.62
C THR A 45 -0.69 21.46 -6.13
N GLY A 46 -0.35 22.60 -5.50
CA GLY A 46 -0.25 22.72 -4.05
C GLY A 46 -1.53 22.57 -3.26
N THR A 47 -2.71 22.64 -3.90
CA THR A 47 -4.01 22.55 -3.20
C THR A 47 -4.80 21.27 -3.51
N ASN A 48 -4.31 20.46 -4.45
CA ASN A 48 -5.00 19.24 -4.84
C ASN A 48 -4.74 18.12 -3.84
N THR A 49 -5.67 17.19 -3.76
CA THR A 49 -5.60 16.10 -2.80
C THR A 49 -6.15 14.79 -3.36
N GLY A 50 -5.71 13.71 -2.78
CA GLY A 50 -6.23 12.36 -2.95
C GLY A 50 -5.92 11.56 -1.69
N ALA A 51 -6.33 10.31 -1.63
CA ALA A 51 -6.11 9.48 -0.46
C ALA A 51 -5.78 8.05 -0.84
N ILE A 52 -4.92 7.42 -0.05
CA ILE A 52 -4.65 5.99 -0.14
C ILE A 52 -5.14 5.33 1.15
N VAL A 53 -5.86 4.23 1.01
CA VAL A 53 -6.16 3.34 2.13
C VAL A 53 -5.44 2.01 1.92
N VAL A 54 -5.05 1.39 3.02
CA VAL A 54 -4.47 0.05 3.02
C VAL A 54 -5.60 -0.92 3.32
N GLN A 55 -5.75 -1.94 2.48
CA GLN A 55 -6.79 -2.95 2.62
C GLN A 55 -6.17 -4.33 2.76
N GLY A 56 -6.73 -5.13 3.67
CA GLY A 56 -6.30 -6.50 3.89
C GLY A 56 -7.43 -7.47 3.71
N THR A 57 -7.08 -8.72 3.44
CA THR A 57 -8.04 -9.82 3.37
C THR A 57 -7.44 -11.10 3.91
N ASN A 58 -8.29 -11.96 4.50
CA ASN A 58 -7.93 -13.32 4.91
C ASN A 58 -8.39 -14.37 3.91
N LYS A 59 -9.05 -13.96 2.84
CA LYS A 59 -9.51 -14.86 1.80
C LYS A 59 -8.42 -15.09 0.75
N ASP A 60 -8.54 -16.19 0.01
CA ASP A 60 -7.65 -16.50 -1.09
C ASP A 60 -8.02 -15.62 -2.30
N THR A 61 -7.11 -14.70 -2.65
CA THR A 61 -7.34 -13.75 -3.75
C THR A 61 -7.33 -14.42 -5.13
N THR A 62 -6.89 -15.68 -5.21
CA THR A 62 -6.89 -16.45 -6.46
C THR A 62 -8.14 -17.32 -6.61
N ALA A 63 -8.98 -17.38 -5.58
CA ALA A 63 -10.23 -18.15 -5.65
C ALA A 63 -11.21 -17.51 -6.63
N SER A 64 -11.96 -18.33 -7.35
CA SER A 64 -12.89 -17.85 -8.38
C SER A 64 -14.06 -17.04 -7.81
N ASP A 65 -14.38 -17.21 -6.54
CA ASP A 65 -15.44 -16.47 -5.84
C ASP A 65 -14.94 -15.23 -5.10
N PHE A 66 -13.64 -14.93 -5.18
CA PHE A 66 -13.07 -13.74 -4.55
C PHE A 66 -13.56 -12.48 -5.26
N VAL A 67 -14.01 -11.50 -4.48
CA VAL A 67 -14.50 -10.21 -5.00
C VAL A 67 -13.86 -9.05 -4.22
N ALA A 68 -13.91 -7.86 -4.80
CA ALA A 68 -13.32 -6.66 -4.18
C ALA A 68 -13.91 -6.35 -2.79
N ALA A 69 -15.16 -6.71 -2.55
CA ALA A 69 -15.80 -6.52 -1.24
C ALA A 69 -15.21 -7.42 -0.14
N ASP A 70 -14.39 -8.40 -0.49
CA ASP A 70 -13.68 -9.24 0.48
C ASP A 70 -12.47 -8.56 1.11
N TYR A 71 -12.08 -7.38 0.63
CA TYR A 71 -11.09 -6.53 1.29
C TYR A 71 -11.72 -5.68 2.36
N PHE A 72 -10.97 -5.48 3.45
CA PHE A 72 -11.35 -4.58 4.54
C PHE A 72 -10.31 -3.47 4.64
N THR A 73 -10.79 -2.24 4.79
CA THR A 73 -9.91 -1.09 5.01
C THR A 73 -9.34 -1.15 6.43
N LEU A 74 -8.03 -1.02 6.55
CA LEU A 74 -7.33 -1.07 7.82
C LEU A 74 -7.28 0.32 8.44
N THR A 75 -7.50 0.39 9.75
CA THR A 75 -7.29 1.61 10.52
C THR A 75 -5.81 1.72 10.85
N LEU A 76 -5.16 2.80 10.41
CA LEU A 76 -3.75 3.02 10.61
C LEU A 76 -3.51 3.85 11.87
N SER A 77 -2.49 3.49 12.65
CA SER A 77 -2.14 4.19 13.89
C SER A 77 -1.69 5.63 13.65
N GLY A 78 -1.13 5.91 12.48
CA GLY A 78 -0.72 7.26 12.08
C GLY A 78 -1.81 8.09 11.41
N GLY A 79 -3.03 7.56 11.30
CA GLY A 79 -4.14 8.22 10.63
C GLY A 79 -4.17 7.95 9.13
N ASP A 80 -5.03 8.69 8.43
CA ASP A 80 -5.24 8.53 7.00
C ASP A 80 -4.03 8.97 6.19
N ILE A 81 -3.82 8.32 5.04
CA ILE A 81 -2.77 8.68 4.10
C ILE A 81 -3.34 9.65 3.07
N ASN A 82 -3.05 10.93 3.24
CA ASN A 82 -3.53 11.99 2.35
C ASN A 82 -2.40 12.45 1.44
N LEU A 83 -2.63 12.39 0.13
CA LEU A 83 -1.70 12.84 -0.88
C LEU A 83 -2.04 14.28 -1.24
N THR A 84 -1.68 15.20 -0.37
CA THR A 84 -2.03 16.63 -0.52
C THR A 84 -0.83 17.42 -1.01
N GLY A 85 -1.06 18.32 -1.95
CA GLY A 85 -0.03 19.22 -2.45
C GLY A 85 0.69 18.70 -3.68
N ALA A 86 1.71 19.46 -4.09
CA ALA A 86 2.45 19.21 -5.32
C ALA A 86 3.31 17.95 -5.24
N SER A 87 3.83 17.65 -4.08
CA SER A 87 4.67 16.47 -3.83
C SER A 87 4.68 16.13 -2.36
N GLY A 88 5.07 14.92 -2.03
CA GLY A 88 5.21 14.49 -0.64
C GLY A 88 5.63 13.04 -0.53
N GLU A 89 5.74 12.62 0.72
CA GLU A 89 6.15 11.27 1.08
C GLU A 89 5.45 10.84 2.36
N HIS A 90 5.08 9.58 2.44
CA HIS A 90 4.46 9.00 3.62
C HIS A 90 4.96 7.58 3.84
N LEU A 91 5.30 7.23 5.08
CA LEU A 91 5.75 5.90 5.46
C LEU A 91 4.73 5.26 6.40
N VAL A 92 4.30 4.05 6.04
CA VAL A 92 3.43 3.21 6.89
C VAL A 92 4.22 2.01 7.36
N VAL A 93 4.15 1.71 8.66
CA VAL A 93 4.88 0.58 9.25
C VAL A 93 3.89 -0.38 9.91
N PHE A 94 4.07 -1.67 9.65
CA PHE A 94 3.28 -2.74 10.27
C PHE A 94 4.22 -3.70 11.02
N ASP A 95 4.01 -3.84 12.33
CA ASP A 95 4.78 -4.76 13.18
C ASP A 95 4.25 -6.19 13.13
N LYS A 96 2.96 -6.34 12.82
CA LYS A 96 2.29 -7.64 12.70
C LYS A 96 1.38 -7.61 11.49
N ILE A 97 1.37 -8.71 10.74
CA ILE A 97 0.59 -8.81 9.52
C ILE A 97 -0.28 -10.06 9.60
N PRO A 98 -1.50 -9.95 10.19
CA PRO A 98 -2.39 -11.10 10.35
C PRO A 98 -3.27 -11.36 9.11
N PHE A 99 -2.87 -10.88 7.94
CA PHE A 99 -3.66 -10.99 6.71
C PHE A 99 -2.99 -11.89 5.71
N ARG A 100 -3.77 -12.52 4.83
CA ARG A 100 -3.24 -13.32 3.71
C ARG A 100 -2.71 -12.44 2.58
N ALA A 101 -3.37 -11.32 2.34
CA ALA A 101 -2.95 -10.39 1.28
C ALA A 101 -3.30 -8.96 1.66
N ILE A 102 -2.54 -8.03 1.10
CA ILE A 102 -2.72 -6.59 1.28
C ILE A 102 -2.69 -5.92 -0.09
N ARG A 103 -3.49 -4.87 -0.26
CA ARG A 103 -3.42 -3.97 -1.41
C ARG A 103 -3.56 -2.53 -0.96
N LEU A 104 -3.16 -1.61 -1.83
CA LEU A 104 -3.42 -0.19 -1.68
C LEU A 104 -4.57 0.21 -2.60
N ALA A 105 -5.45 1.06 -2.11
CA ALA A 105 -6.53 1.64 -2.90
C ALA A 105 -6.38 3.15 -2.89
N TYR A 106 -6.06 3.72 -4.06
CA TYR A 106 -5.94 5.15 -4.25
C TYR A 106 -7.25 5.71 -4.79
N THR A 107 -7.74 6.76 -4.13
CA THR A 107 -8.92 7.51 -4.58
C THR A 107 -8.50 8.95 -4.85
N ASN A 108 -8.65 9.38 -6.09
CA ASN A 108 -8.43 10.77 -6.46
C ASN A 108 -9.60 11.64 -5.97
N SER A 109 -9.28 12.84 -5.49
CA SER A 109 -10.26 13.86 -5.19
C SER A 109 -10.15 15.04 -6.16
N THR A 110 -9.01 15.73 -6.17
CA THR A 110 -8.85 16.95 -6.97
C THR A 110 -7.58 17.01 -7.80
N HIS A 111 -6.73 15.98 -7.80
CA HIS A 111 -5.54 15.97 -8.65
C HIS A 111 -5.91 15.89 -10.13
N ALA A 112 -5.31 16.76 -10.94
CA ALA A 112 -5.46 16.76 -12.41
C ALA A 112 -4.17 16.34 -13.12
N ALA A 113 -3.07 16.20 -12.38
CA ALA A 113 -1.76 15.83 -12.91
C ALA A 113 -0.92 15.22 -11.79
N GLY A 114 0.23 14.66 -12.15
CA GLY A 114 1.17 14.06 -11.22
C GLY A 114 1.09 12.55 -11.18
N THR A 115 2.01 11.96 -10.43
CA THR A 115 2.11 10.50 -10.28
C THR A 115 2.36 10.13 -8.83
N VAL A 116 1.99 8.90 -8.48
CA VAL A 116 2.24 8.29 -7.17
C VAL A 116 2.93 6.96 -7.36
N SER A 117 3.89 6.68 -6.48
CA SER A 117 4.55 5.37 -6.39
C SER A 117 4.53 4.88 -4.95
N ALA A 118 4.44 3.59 -4.77
CA ALA A 118 4.48 2.97 -3.47
C ALA A 118 5.34 1.71 -3.51
N VAL A 119 6.29 1.62 -2.59
CA VAL A 119 7.20 0.48 -2.48
C VAL A 119 7.04 -0.12 -1.09
N MET A 120 6.81 -1.41 -1.05
CA MET A 120 6.77 -2.18 0.19
C MET A 120 8.12 -2.82 0.43
N SER A 121 8.65 -2.65 1.64
CA SER A 121 9.77 -3.46 2.15
C SER A 121 9.22 -4.42 3.18
N ALA A 122 9.38 -5.71 2.93
CA ALA A 122 8.83 -6.77 3.76
C ALA A 122 9.96 -7.60 4.35
N LYS A 123 9.79 -8.04 5.60
CA LYS A 123 10.80 -8.79 6.32
C LYS A 123 10.20 -10.06 6.88
N THR A 124 10.87 -11.18 6.64
CA THR A 124 10.59 -12.43 7.34
C THR A 124 11.74 -12.73 8.29
N ILE A 125 11.42 -13.31 9.43
CA ILE A 125 12.44 -13.77 10.37
C ILE A 125 12.62 -15.26 10.13
N GLY A 126 13.78 -15.63 9.58
CA GLY A 126 14.13 -17.02 9.36
C GLY A 126 14.34 -17.77 10.65
N ALA A 127 14.03 -19.02 10.65
CA ALA A 127 14.27 -19.91 11.79
C ALA A 127 15.64 -20.59 11.71
#